data_54c58706ddebccc682d5043f674d71f8
#
_entry.id   54c58706ddebccc682d5043f674d71f8
#
_cell.length_a   1.000
_cell.length_b   1.000
_cell.length_c   1.000
_cell.angle_alpha   90.00
_cell.angle_beta   90.00
_cell.angle_gamma   90.00
#
_symmetry.space_group_name_H-M   'P 1'
#
loop_
_entity.id
_entity.type
_entity.pdbx_description
1 polymer ?
#
loop_
_entity_poly.entity_id
_entity_poly.type
_entity_poly.pdbx_seq_one_letter_code
_entity_poly.pdbx_strand_id
1 'polypeptide(L)'
;MLLEKIDELLKEVSTLTAQNAEEVEQLRIKYLSKKGEINALMADFRTVPADQKKEVGVKINELKNAALEKINGLKEQMEEAEASSD
;
A
#
# COMPACT_ATOMS: atom_id res chain seq x y z
N MET A 1 -17.15 -3.08 6.19
CA MET A 1 -16.35 -3.83 7.15
C MET A 1 -14.86 -3.72 6.87
N LEU A 2 -14.05 -3.81 7.91
CA LEU A 2 -12.62 -3.58 7.77
C LEU A 2 -11.94 -4.58 6.83
N LEU A 3 -12.28 -5.86 6.93
CA LEU A 3 -11.70 -6.89 6.06
C LEU A 3 -12.01 -6.64 4.59
N GLU A 4 -13.22 -6.22 4.28
CA GLU A 4 -13.59 -5.91 2.91
C GLU A 4 -12.78 -4.75 2.37
N LYS A 5 -12.57 -3.72 3.21
CA LYS A 5 -11.79 -2.56 2.82
C LYS A 5 -10.34 -2.95 2.55
N ILE A 6 -9.78 -3.81 3.38
CA ILE A 6 -8.42 -4.32 3.18
C ILE A 6 -8.33 -5.08 1.85
N ASP A 7 -9.29 -5.94 1.56
CA ASP A 7 -9.31 -6.69 0.30
C ASP A 7 -9.40 -5.77 -0.90
N GLU A 8 -10.24 -4.73 -0.82
CA GLU A 8 -10.34 -3.75 -1.90
C GLU A 8 -9.02 -3.04 -2.13
N LEU A 9 -8.35 -2.63 -1.06
CA LEU A 9 -7.06 -1.98 -1.18
C LEU A 9 -5.99 -2.92 -1.72
N LEU A 10 -6.03 -4.19 -1.36
CA LEU A 10 -5.13 -5.19 -1.93
C LEU A 10 -5.31 -5.30 -3.44
N LYS A 11 -6.54 -5.30 -3.90
CA LYS A 11 -6.83 -5.33 -5.34
C LYS A 11 -6.31 -4.07 -6.02
N GLU A 12 -6.55 -2.90 -5.43
CA GLU A 12 -6.04 -1.64 -5.97
C GLU A 12 -4.52 -1.67 -6.08
N VAL A 13 -3.85 -2.09 -5.01
CA VAL A 13 -2.40 -2.16 -4.99
C VAL A 13 -1.87 -3.07 -6.08
N SER A 14 -2.51 -4.22 -6.30
CA SER A 14 -2.06 -5.17 -7.31
C SER A 14 -2.17 -4.63 -8.74
N THR A 15 -3.02 -3.62 -8.95
CA THR A 15 -3.20 -3.02 -10.28
C THR A 15 -2.55 -1.65 -10.40
N LEU A 16 -1.83 -1.20 -9.38
CA LEU A 16 -1.18 0.11 -9.41
C LEU A 16 -0.15 0.19 -10.53
N THR A 17 -0.17 1.34 -11.22
CA THR A 17 0.83 1.66 -12.23
C THR A 17 1.26 3.11 -12.05
N ALA A 18 2.44 3.42 -12.55
CA ALA A 18 2.95 4.80 -12.51
C ALA A 18 3.72 5.06 -13.80
N GLN A 19 3.62 6.28 -14.31
CA GLN A 19 4.29 6.67 -15.55
C GLN A 19 5.57 7.44 -15.27
N ASN A 20 5.72 7.98 -14.08
CA ASN A 20 6.90 8.76 -13.71
C ASN A 20 7.13 8.69 -12.20
N ALA A 21 8.26 9.24 -11.77
CA ALA A 21 8.65 9.20 -10.35
C ALA A 21 7.68 9.99 -9.47
N GLU A 22 7.09 11.05 -9.99
CA GLU A 22 6.13 11.85 -9.25
C GLU A 22 4.89 11.04 -8.91
N GLU A 23 4.40 10.25 -9.86
CA GLU A 23 3.25 9.38 -9.61
C GLU A 23 3.57 8.31 -8.57
N VAL A 24 4.77 7.73 -8.62
CA VAL A 24 5.23 6.77 -7.60
C VAL A 24 5.20 7.40 -6.22
N GLU A 25 5.70 8.63 -6.11
CA GLU A 25 5.71 9.36 -4.84
C GLU A 25 4.29 9.58 -4.32
N GLN A 26 3.36 9.94 -5.20
CA GLN A 26 1.97 10.16 -4.81
C GLN A 26 1.31 8.88 -4.33
N LEU A 27 1.61 7.76 -4.96
CA LEU A 27 1.10 6.46 -4.51
C LEU A 27 1.62 6.13 -3.12
N ARG A 28 2.90 6.39 -2.88
CA ARG A 28 3.49 6.16 -1.57
C ARG A 28 2.80 7.01 -0.51
N ILE A 29 2.57 8.27 -0.79
CA ILE A 29 1.88 9.17 0.13
C ILE A 29 0.45 8.71 0.37
N LYS A 30 -0.24 8.28 -0.68
CA LYS A 30 -1.63 7.86 -0.57
C LYS A 30 -1.79 6.64 0.33
N TYR A 31 -0.88 5.68 0.23
CA TYR A 31 -1.02 4.41 0.96
C TYR A 31 -0.15 4.30 2.20
N LEU A 32 1.07 4.82 2.15
CA LEU A 32 2.08 4.55 3.18
C LEU A 32 2.37 5.72 4.12
N SER A 33 1.83 6.90 3.85
CA SER A 33 2.07 8.05 4.72
C SER A 33 1.20 7.99 5.98
N LYS A 34 1.47 8.89 6.91
CA LYS A 34 0.67 8.99 8.14
C LYS A 34 -0.81 9.24 7.87
N LYS A 35 -1.11 9.94 6.79
CA LYS A 35 -2.49 10.21 6.38
C LYS A 35 -2.97 9.22 5.31
N GLY A 36 -2.15 8.21 5.02
CA GLY A 36 -2.47 7.23 4.01
C GLY A 36 -3.55 6.26 4.45
N GLU A 37 -4.11 5.54 3.49
CA GLU A 37 -5.20 4.62 3.74
C GLU A 37 -4.81 3.46 4.64
N ILE A 38 -3.56 2.97 4.52
CA ILE A 38 -3.08 1.87 5.37
C ILE A 38 -3.00 2.32 6.82
N ASN A 39 -2.54 3.54 7.07
CA ASN A 39 -2.47 4.06 8.42
C ASN A 39 -3.87 4.27 9.02
N ALA A 40 -4.84 4.67 8.19
CA ALA A 40 -6.23 4.77 8.62
C ALA A 40 -6.78 3.41 9.04
N LEU A 41 -6.41 2.35 8.32
CA LEU A 41 -6.79 0.98 8.70
C LEU A 41 -6.17 0.58 10.04
N MET A 42 -4.95 0.99 10.31
CA MET A 42 -4.30 0.71 11.59
C MET A 42 -5.02 1.41 12.74
N ALA A 43 -5.53 2.61 12.52
CA ALA A 43 -6.33 3.29 13.51
C ALA A 43 -7.64 2.55 13.79
N ASP A 44 -8.29 2.08 12.74
CA ASP A 44 -9.52 1.27 12.86
C ASP A 44 -9.23 -0.07 13.53
N PHE A 45 -8.04 -0.61 13.32
CA PHE A 45 -7.62 -1.86 13.93
C PHE A 45 -7.71 -1.85 15.45
N ARG A 46 -7.49 -0.68 16.06
CA ARG A 46 -7.55 -0.54 17.51
C ARG A 46 -8.95 -0.83 18.07
N THR A 47 -9.99 -0.64 17.25
CA THR A 47 -11.37 -0.87 17.68
C THR A 47 -11.87 -2.27 17.35
N VAL A 48 -11.04 -3.08 16.69
CA VAL A 48 -11.43 -4.43 16.30
C VAL A 48 -11.46 -5.34 17.53
N PRO A 49 -12.49 -6.22 17.67
CA PRO A 49 -12.53 -7.18 18.78
C PRO A 49 -11.30 -8.08 18.80
N ALA A 50 -10.93 -8.52 19.99
CA ALA A 50 -9.71 -9.32 20.20
C ALA A 50 -9.69 -10.60 19.37
N ASP A 51 -10.85 -11.24 19.19
CA ASP A 51 -10.95 -12.47 18.43
C ASP A 51 -10.75 -12.27 16.92
N GLN A 52 -10.95 -11.06 16.42
CA GLN A 52 -10.73 -10.72 15.02
C GLN A 52 -9.40 -10.00 14.78
N LYS A 53 -8.79 -9.46 15.83
CA LYS A 53 -7.55 -8.69 15.70
C LYS A 53 -6.45 -9.44 14.99
N LYS A 54 -6.28 -10.71 15.31
CA LYS A 54 -5.22 -11.51 14.70
C LYS A 54 -5.39 -11.58 13.18
N GLU A 55 -6.59 -11.87 12.71
CA GLU A 55 -6.88 -11.97 11.28
C GLU A 55 -6.73 -10.63 10.59
N VAL A 56 -7.31 -9.59 11.18
CA VAL A 56 -7.23 -8.25 10.61
C VAL A 56 -5.79 -7.76 10.59
N GLY A 57 -5.04 -8.01 11.65
CA GLY A 57 -3.63 -7.63 11.72
C GLY A 57 -2.79 -8.28 10.63
N VAL A 58 -3.01 -9.57 10.38
CA VAL A 58 -2.32 -10.27 9.29
C VAL A 58 -2.65 -9.65 7.95
N LYS A 59 -3.93 -9.35 7.72
CA LYS A 59 -4.38 -8.75 6.46
C LYS A 59 -3.79 -7.35 6.26
N ILE A 60 -3.77 -6.53 7.29
CA ILE A 60 -3.18 -5.19 7.21
C ILE A 60 -1.70 -5.29 6.90
N ASN A 61 -1.01 -6.23 7.54
CA ASN A 61 0.42 -6.43 7.30
C ASN A 61 0.67 -6.88 5.86
N GLU A 62 -0.15 -7.78 5.33
CA GLU A 62 -0.07 -8.20 3.93
C GLU A 62 -0.28 -7.02 2.99
N LEU A 63 -1.27 -6.19 3.28
CA LEU A 63 -1.56 -5.00 2.48
C LEU A 63 -0.37 -4.03 2.50
N LYS A 64 0.19 -3.80 3.67
CA LYS A 64 1.34 -2.92 3.81
C LYS A 64 2.52 -3.41 3.00
N ASN A 65 2.83 -4.70 3.12
CA ASN A 65 3.93 -5.30 2.38
C ASN A 65 3.68 -5.29 0.87
N ALA A 66 2.46 -5.59 0.45
CA ALA A 66 2.10 -5.57 -0.97
C ALA A 66 2.24 -4.16 -1.55
N ALA A 67 1.76 -3.15 -0.82
CA ALA A 67 1.87 -1.76 -1.25
C ALA A 67 3.34 -1.34 -1.34
N LEU A 68 4.12 -1.68 -0.33
CA LEU A 68 5.53 -1.34 -0.30
C LEU A 68 6.29 -1.97 -1.46
N GLU A 69 6.09 -3.26 -1.69
CA GLU A 69 6.74 -3.97 -2.79
C GLU A 69 6.32 -3.42 -4.14
N LYS A 70 5.04 -3.14 -4.32
CA LYS A 70 4.54 -2.60 -5.58
C LYS A 70 5.14 -1.23 -5.87
N ILE A 71 5.11 -0.36 -4.88
CA ILE A 71 5.63 1.00 -5.04
C ILE A 71 7.14 0.98 -5.26
N ASN A 72 7.88 0.16 -4.52
CA ASN A 72 9.32 0.02 -4.71
C ASN A 72 9.65 -0.53 -6.10
N GLY A 73 8.88 -1.50 -6.58
CA GLY A 73 9.04 -2.03 -7.92
C GLY A 73 8.83 -0.98 -9.00
N LEU A 74 7.80 -0.17 -8.85
CA LEU A 74 7.55 0.93 -9.78
C LEU A 74 8.67 1.96 -9.73
N LYS A 75 9.17 2.26 -8.54
CA LYS A 75 10.28 3.20 -8.38
C LYS A 75 11.55 2.69 -9.05
N GLU A 76 11.86 1.41 -8.88
CA GLU A 76 13.03 0.81 -9.53
C GLU A 76 12.92 0.87 -11.04
N GLN A 77 11.74 0.62 -11.59
CA GLN A 77 11.51 0.71 -13.02
C GLN A 77 11.76 2.14 -13.54
N MET A 78 11.34 3.13 -12.77
CA MET A 78 11.57 4.52 -13.15
C MET A 78 13.05 4.88 -13.09
N GLU A 79 13.76 4.43 -12.07
CA GLU A 79 15.18 4.67 -11.93
C GLU A 79 15.98 4.00 -13.06
N GLU A 80 15.61 2.76 -13.41
CA GLU A 80 16.25 2.06 -14.54
C GLU A 80 16.02 2.77 -15.85
N ALA A 81 14.80 3.27 -16.08
CA ALA A 81 14.50 4.01 -17.28
C ALA A 81 15.33 5.28 -17.38
N GLU A 82 15.52 5.99 -16.27
CA GLU A 82 16.36 7.19 -16.23
C GLU A 82 17.82 6.83 -16.46
N ALA A 83 18.31 5.76 -15.85
CA ALA A 83 19.69 5.33 -15.98
C ALA A 83 19.99 4.89 -17.41
N SER A 84 19.03 4.25 -18.08
CA SER A 84 19.26 3.76 -19.45
C SER A 84 19.11 4.83 -20.51
N SER A 85 18.62 6.01 -20.14
CA SER A 85 18.47 7.11 -21.10
C SER A 85 19.78 7.88 -21.35
N ASP A 86 20.83 7.53 -20.66
CA ASP A 86 22.15 8.09 -20.91
C ASP A 86 22.73 7.57 -22.23
#